data_d708234ab7a278cb7955b69b9672d6f1
#
_entry.id   d708234ab7a278cb7955b69b9672d6f1
#
_cell.length_a   1.000
_cell.length_b   1.000
_cell.length_c   1.000
_cell.angle_alpha   90.00
_cell.angle_beta   90.00
_cell.angle_gamma   90.00
#
_symmetry.space_group_name_H-M   'P 1'
#
loop_
_entity.id
_entity.type
_entity.pdbx_description
1 polymer ?
#
loop_
_entity_poly.entity_id
_entity_poly.type
_entity_poly.pdbx_seq_one_letter_code
_entity_poly.pdbx_strand_id
1 'polypeptide(L)'
;PPMNSNNPNNPHALMSVLNRDQYGDRPLLFGAYYSAPPEGYKEKHFYYLDEDGKYKPASVITGYTHAPEFIHFFPRMWDARKGEKEYKQWAAYRTKTEIMRDEKGEIVRDSQGRPMQGEVLDFGTKKVYDDGYEPRTIVEPTFLENLNYFFNYQLSYMYWRYFLWNFVGRQSDIQPTRVTITDGNWLSGIKWIDEKYLGPQDGLPREIADNKGRNTYYFLPFLLGLIGLIYQLNRDQRNFSIVMWLFIMTGIALVFYFNTSPGEPRERDYVYAGSFYAFCIWIGFGVLAIRDLVAWLTRRNNVTAAVAATVVCMGVPTILAAQNWDDHDRSHRYMARDIGWNYLMSTLPNSIILNYGDNDTFPLWNNQEIYGVRPDVRIMNTSYLGGEWYIDEMKTKANDAPGVPFSLPKSKYTFTNDWVPVDNRFDRAVDIKDVIEFVRSEDPRSKIKLSDGTMTDYIPTKRIALPVNKENAIASGIVAEKDRAQMVDTVYINLRKNSIDKTQLMILDMLANFDWKRPLYMTQVYILQDFGLMDYLQFDGYAYRFVPILTPVQNPWEIGRIDADYAAPLLRETFRYGNLADPRVYADYFIQYNLSASHARDAFARVAKELLRQDRAQ
;
A
#
# COMPACT_ATOMS: atom_id res chain seq x y z
N PRO A 1 -9.85 -7.18 20.62
CA PRO A 1 -8.85 -7.00 19.56
C PRO A 1 -8.73 -5.53 19.19
N PRO A 2 -7.58 -5.08 18.73
CA PRO A 2 -7.33 -3.68 18.40
C PRO A 2 -8.07 -3.22 17.13
N MET A 3 -8.68 -4.12 16.41
CA MET A 3 -9.47 -3.85 15.22
C MET A 3 -10.60 -4.87 15.07
N ASN A 4 -11.82 -4.38 14.92
CA ASN A 4 -13.00 -5.17 14.55
C ASN A 4 -13.41 -4.82 13.10
N SER A 5 -12.67 -5.37 12.13
CA SER A 5 -12.81 -5.02 10.71
C SER A 5 -14.27 -5.15 10.23
N ASN A 6 -14.79 -4.03 9.69
CA ASN A 6 -16.16 -3.88 9.19
C ASN A 6 -17.27 -4.14 10.24
N ASN A 7 -16.92 -4.31 11.51
CA ASN A 7 -17.82 -4.46 12.64
C ASN A 7 -19.12 -5.26 12.34
N PRO A 8 -19.04 -6.57 12.00
CA PRO A 8 -20.17 -7.37 11.56
C PRO A 8 -21.11 -7.73 12.73
N ASN A 9 -21.60 -6.72 13.45
CA ASN A 9 -22.42 -6.85 14.66
C ASN A 9 -23.94 -6.91 14.39
N ASN A 10 -24.34 -6.81 13.13
CA ASN A 10 -25.73 -6.91 12.70
C ASN A 10 -25.82 -7.64 11.34
N PRO A 11 -27.02 -8.15 10.94
CA PRO A 11 -27.19 -8.94 9.74
C PRO A 11 -26.74 -8.24 8.45
N HIS A 12 -26.96 -6.93 8.31
CA HIS A 12 -26.60 -6.18 7.12
C HIS A 12 -25.07 -6.01 7.02
N ALA A 13 -24.41 -5.66 8.12
CA ALA A 13 -22.94 -5.57 8.17
C ALA A 13 -22.28 -6.95 7.90
N LEU A 14 -22.86 -8.03 8.46
CA LEU A 14 -22.38 -9.39 8.20
C LEU A 14 -22.51 -9.76 6.72
N MET A 15 -23.66 -9.46 6.09
CA MET A 15 -23.86 -9.70 4.66
C MET A 15 -22.86 -8.92 3.80
N SER A 16 -22.58 -7.66 4.13
CA SER A 16 -21.57 -6.85 3.42
C SER A 16 -20.17 -7.47 3.50
N VAL A 17 -19.78 -8.01 4.67
CA VAL A 17 -18.51 -8.73 4.83
C VAL A 17 -18.50 -10.03 4.02
N LEU A 18 -19.57 -10.82 4.04
CA LEU A 18 -19.67 -12.07 3.27
C LEU A 18 -19.65 -11.80 1.75
N ASN A 19 -20.32 -10.76 1.29
CA ASN A 19 -20.31 -10.32 -0.10
C ASN A 19 -18.98 -9.67 -0.52
N ARG A 20 -18.11 -9.37 0.44
CA ARG A 20 -16.82 -8.70 0.19
C ARG A 20 -16.98 -7.30 -0.45
N ASP A 21 -18.04 -6.58 -0.09
CA ASP A 21 -18.38 -5.27 -0.67
C ASP A 21 -17.23 -4.25 -0.54
N GLN A 22 -16.42 -4.36 0.52
CA GLN A 22 -15.26 -3.49 0.77
C GLN A 22 -14.13 -3.59 -0.28
N TYR A 23 -14.11 -4.63 -1.12
CA TYR A 23 -13.07 -4.81 -2.14
C TYR A 23 -13.44 -4.25 -3.51
N GLY A 24 -14.70 -3.82 -3.69
CA GLY A 24 -15.24 -3.37 -4.96
C GLY A 24 -15.33 -4.48 -6.01
N ASP A 25 -15.94 -4.16 -7.13
CA ASP A 25 -16.13 -5.08 -8.25
C ASP A 25 -15.02 -4.90 -9.28
N ARG A 26 -14.50 -6.03 -9.78
CA ARG A 26 -13.55 -6.08 -10.91
C ARG A 26 -14.21 -6.79 -12.09
N PRO A 27 -14.10 -6.26 -13.31
CA PRO A 27 -14.70 -6.90 -14.46
C PRO A 27 -13.98 -8.22 -14.78
N LEU A 28 -14.71 -9.32 -14.90
CA LEU A 28 -14.14 -10.64 -15.21
C LEU A 28 -14.29 -10.98 -16.69
N LEU A 29 -15.52 -10.99 -17.19
CA LEU A 29 -15.82 -11.40 -18.58
C LEU A 29 -16.16 -10.21 -19.47
N PHE A 30 -16.95 -9.26 -18.96
CA PHE A 30 -17.34 -8.06 -19.70
C PHE A 30 -17.13 -6.81 -18.84
N GLY A 31 -16.68 -5.74 -19.46
CA GLY A 31 -16.48 -4.44 -18.80
C GLY A 31 -15.70 -3.46 -19.65
N ALA A 32 -15.51 -2.27 -19.11
CA ALA A 32 -14.83 -1.20 -19.80
C ALA A 32 -13.30 -1.25 -19.62
N TYR A 33 -12.57 -0.68 -20.57
CA TYR A 33 -11.16 -0.37 -20.39
C TYR A 33 -10.97 0.92 -19.56
N TYR A 34 -9.76 1.13 -19.05
CA TYR A 34 -9.42 2.23 -18.16
C TYR A 34 -9.71 3.63 -18.73
N SER A 35 -9.75 3.76 -20.06
CA SER A 35 -9.96 5.02 -20.77
C SER A 35 -11.44 5.34 -21.06
N ALA A 36 -12.34 4.39 -20.78
CA ALA A 36 -13.76 4.56 -21.09
C ALA A 36 -14.39 5.67 -20.24
N PRO A 37 -15.12 6.61 -20.84
CA PRO A 37 -15.81 7.66 -20.10
C PRO A 37 -16.98 7.08 -19.30
N PRO A 38 -17.22 7.58 -18.08
CA PRO A 38 -18.42 7.23 -17.34
C PRO A 38 -19.66 7.90 -17.97
N GLU A 39 -20.75 7.13 -18.09
CA GLU A 39 -22.05 7.62 -18.55
C GLU A 39 -23.02 7.82 -17.38
N GLY A 40 -22.83 7.06 -16.29
CA GLY A 40 -23.67 7.11 -15.10
C GLY A 40 -23.06 6.30 -13.96
N TYR A 41 -23.85 6.07 -12.91
CA TYR A 41 -23.42 5.42 -11.69
C TYR A 41 -24.18 4.12 -11.45
N LYS A 42 -23.51 3.14 -10.84
CA LYS A 42 -24.16 1.97 -10.23
C LYS A 42 -24.36 2.27 -8.75
N GLU A 43 -25.60 2.33 -8.33
CA GLU A 43 -25.95 2.52 -6.94
C GLU A 43 -26.29 1.17 -6.28
N LYS A 44 -25.87 1.00 -5.03
CA LYS A 44 -26.28 -0.11 -4.17
C LYS A 44 -26.90 0.46 -2.91
N HIS A 45 -28.06 -0.07 -2.54
CA HIS A 45 -28.75 0.33 -1.34
C HIS A 45 -28.29 -0.54 -0.16
N PHE A 46 -27.97 0.12 0.94
CA PHE A 46 -27.57 -0.50 2.20
C PHE A 46 -28.48 -0.04 3.32
N TYR A 47 -28.45 -0.77 4.42
CA TYR A 47 -29.07 -0.34 5.66
C TYR A 47 -28.03 -0.34 6.75
N TYR A 48 -27.91 0.75 7.48
CA TYR A 48 -27.01 0.86 8.62
C TYR A 48 -27.81 1.10 9.91
N LEU A 49 -27.25 0.65 11.03
CA LEU A 49 -27.82 0.87 12.36
C LEU A 49 -27.35 2.24 12.86
N ASP A 50 -28.30 3.16 13.00
CA ASP A 50 -28.02 4.51 13.51
C ASP A 50 -27.86 4.53 15.04
N GLU A 51 -27.42 5.68 15.59
CA GLU A 51 -27.25 5.89 17.05
C GLU A 51 -28.54 5.67 17.84
N ASP A 52 -29.69 5.88 17.23
CA ASP A 52 -31.04 5.59 17.79
C ASP A 52 -31.42 4.10 17.81
N GLY A 53 -30.55 3.20 17.37
CA GLY A 53 -30.84 1.76 17.25
C GLY A 53 -31.83 1.41 16.14
N LYS A 54 -32.05 2.28 15.16
CA LYS A 54 -32.95 2.06 14.02
C LYS A 54 -32.15 1.87 12.73
N TYR A 55 -32.65 1.01 11.85
CA TYR A 55 -32.09 0.86 10.52
C TYR A 55 -32.49 2.04 9.63
N LYS A 56 -31.50 2.71 9.04
CA LYS A 56 -31.70 3.77 8.06
C LYS A 56 -31.15 3.33 6.70
N PRO A 57 -31.84 3.66 5.60
CA PRO A 57 -31.33 3.38 4.26
C PRO A 57 -30.21 4.34 3.90
N ALA A 58 -29.22 3.84 3.15
CA ALA A 58 -28.20 4.62 2.48
C ALA A 58 -28.01 4.11 1.06
N SER A 59 -27.63 4.98 0.15
CA SER A 59 -27.27 4.63 -1.23
C SER A 59 -25.80 4.95 -1.44
N VAL A 60 -25.05 4.00 -1.99
CA VAL A 60 -23.62 4.14 -2.24
C VAL A 60 -23.33 3.88 -3.71
N ILE A 61 -22.57 4.76 -4.33
CA ILE A 61 -22.04 4.54 -5.67
C ILE A 61 -20.97 3.44 -5.59
N THR A 62 -21.25 2.27 -6.17
CA THR A 62 -20.33 1.13 -6.17
C THR A 62 -19.49 1.04 -7.45
N GLY A 63 -19.78 1.85 -8.46
CA GLY A 63 -19.04 1.88 -9.72
C GLY A 63 -19.68 2.81 -10.73
N TYR A 64 -19.14 2.79 -11.93
CA TYR A 64 -19.64 3.57 -13.05
C TYR A 64 -20.30 2.68 -14.10
N THR A 65 -21.30 3.22 -14.80
CA THR A 65 -21.81 2.65 -16.03
C THR A 65 -21.12 3.33 -17.22
N HIS A 66 -20.99 2.58 -18.30
CA HIS A 66 -20.38 3.07 -19.54
C HIS A 66 -21.29 2.76 -20.72
N ALA A 67 -21.22 3.53 -21.78
CA ALA A 67 -21.96 3.25 -23.00
C ALA A 67 -21.61 1.87 -23.57
N PRO A 68 -22.57 1.15 -24.19
CA PRO A 68 -22.38 -0.21 -24.68
C PRO A 68 -21.18 -0.39 -25.62
N GLU A 69 -20.82 0.64 -26.37
CA GLU A 69 -19.67 0.67 -27.29
C GLU A 69 -18.30 0.60 -26.60
N PHE A 70 -18.24 0.90 -25.28
CA PHE A 70 -17.05 0.79 -24.44
C PHE A 70 -17.01 -0.49 -23.61
N ILE A 71 -18.00 -1.37 -23.75
CA ILE A 71 -18.01 -2.65 -23.03
C ILE A 71 -17.38 -3.73 -23.90
N HIS A 72 -16.29 -4.29 -23.43
CA HIS A 72 -15.50 -5.29 -24.14
C HIS A 72 -15.53 -6.64 -23.44
N PHE A 73 -15.30 -7.70 -24.24
CA PHE A 73 -15.06 -9.02 -23.70
C PHE A 73 -13.64 -9.12 -23.13
N PHE A 74 -13.52 -9.75 -21.94
CA PHE A 74 -12.27 -10.03 -21.27
C PHE A 74 -11.41 -8.78 -20.99
N PRO A 75 -11.93 -7.75 -20.31
CA PRO A 75 -11.18 -6.52 -20.05
C PRO A 75 -10.14 -6.75 -18.94
N ARG A 76 -8.87 -6.69 -19.30
CA ARG A 76 -7.75 -6.80 -18.34
C ARG A 76 -7.18 -5.43 -17.96
N MET A 77 -7.27 -4.45 -18.86
CA MET A 77 -6.81 -3.07 -18.68
C MET A 77 -7.97 -2.18 -18.22
N TRP A 78 -8.54 -2.46 -17.05
CA TRP A 78 -9.81 -1.89 -16.56
C TRP A 78 -9.66 -0.75 -15.57
N ASP A 79 -8.54 -0.64 -14.86
CA ASP A 79 -8.37 0.27 -13.71
C ASP A 79 -8.16 1.71 -14.18
N ALA A 80 -9.21 2.53 -14.10
CA ALA A 80 -9.19 3.93 -14.50
C ALA A 80 -8.26 4.83 -13.65
N ARG A 81 -7.80 4.34 -12.49
CA ARG A 81 -6.79 5.04 -11.66
C ARG A 81 -5.39 4.91 -12.25
N LYS A 82 -5.21 3.98 -13.21
CA LYS A 82 -3.96 3.75 -13.93
C LYS A 82 -4.08 4.34 -15.32
N GLY A 83 -3.08 5.11 -15.73
CA GLY A 83 -3.08 5.71 -17.06
C GLY A 83 -2.33 4.85 -18.09
N GLU A 84 -2.27 5.36 -19.31
CA GLU A 84 -1.56 4.71 -20.42
C GLU A 84 -0.08 4.43 -20.11
N LYS A 85 0.54 5.25 -19.25
CA LYS A 85 1.97 5.13 -18.89
C LYS A 85 2.26 3.87 -18.09
N GLU A 86 1.39 3.51 -17.15
CA GLU A 86 1.52 2.29 -16.33
C GLU A 86 1.29 1.03 -17.16
N TYR A 87 0.39 1.08 -18.15
CA TYR A 87 0.14 -0.05 -19.04
C TYR A 87 1.18 -0.18 -20.16
N LYS A 88 1.90 0.89 -20.51
CA LYS A 88 2.84 0.95 -21.66
C LYS A 88 3.77 -0.26 -21.76
N GLN A 89 4.49 -0.56 -20.70
CA GLN A 89 5.52 -1.60 -20.73
C GLN A 89 4.96 -3.02 -20.85
N TRP A 90 3.71 -3.22 -20.45
CA TRP A 90 3.09 -4.54 -20.39
C TRP A 90 2.19 -4.83 -21.58
N ALA A 91 1.54 -3.80 -22.12
CA ALA A 91 0.66 -3.91 -23.27
C ALA A 91 1.41 -3.84 -24.61
N ALA A 92 2.72 -3.64 -24.57
CA ALA A 92 3.57 -3.48 -25.76
C ALA A 92 3.17 -2.29 -26.63
N TYR A 93 2.81 -1.15 -25.99
CA TYR A 93 2.57 0.10 -26.70
C TYR A 93 3.83 0.56 -27.42
N ARG A 94 3.65 1.06 -28.63
CA ARG A 94 4.73 1.63 -29.42
C ARG A 94 4.96 3.09 -29.02
N THR A 95 6.13 3.62 -29.33
CA THR A 95 6.42 5.05 -29.29
C THR A 95 6.70 5.56 -30.68
N LYS A 96 6.20 6.75 -30.99
CA LYS A 96 6.55 7.50 -32.20
C LYS A 96 7.02 8.88 -31.80
N THR A 97 7.87 9.47 -32.60
CA THR A 97 8.36 10.83 -32.41
C THR A 97 7.42 11.79 -33.12
N GLU A 98 6.83 12.72 -32.40
CA GLU A 98 5.98 13.76 -32.96
C GLU A 98 6.50 15.15 -32.55
N ILE A 99 6.15 16.18 -33.38
CA ILE A 99 6.42 17.57 -33.04
C ILE A 99 5.54 17.96 -31.85
N MET A 100 6.17 18.44 -30.78
CA MET A 100 5.45 18.91 -29.58
C MET A 100 4.60 20.14 -29.89
N ARG A 101 3.37 20.13 -29.40
CA ARG A 101 2.45 21.26 -29.46
C ARG A 101 2.02 21.66 -28.06
N ASP A 102 1.82 22.95 -27.83
CA ASP A 102 1.29 23.47 -26.56
C ASP A 102 -0.24 23.25 -26.43
N GLU A 103 -0.81 23.69 -25.33
CA GLU A 103 -2.26 23.59 -25.07
C GLU A 103 -3.12 24.32 -26.09
N LYS A 104 -2.56 25.26 -26.85
CA LYS A 104 -3.22 26.00 -27.94
C LYS A 104 -3.01 25.37 -29.31
N GLY A 105 -2.27 24.25 -29.38
CA GLY A 105 -1.94 23.55 -30.62
C GLY A 105 -0.75 24.14 -31.39
N GLU A 106 -0.05 25.15 -30.86
CA GLU A 106 1.12 25.76 -31.49
C GLU A 106 2.37 24.88 -31.29
N ILE A 107 3.29 24.92 -32.27
CA ILE A 107 4.52 24.12 -32.24
C ILE A 107 5.45 24.68 -31.19
N VAL A 108 5.80 23.84 -30.18
CA VAL A 108 6.83 24.17 -29.19
C VAL A 108 8.22 24.16 -29.86
N ARG A 109 8.99 25.25 -29.66
CA ARG A 109 10.31 25.43 -30.28
C ARG A 109 11.39 25.49 -29.19
N ASP A 110 12.58 25.01 -29.53
CA ASP A 110 13.75 25.14 -28.67
C ASP A 110 14.30 26.61 -28.69
N SER A 111 15.32 26.85 -27.86
CA SER A 111 16.01 28.17 -27.80
C SER A 111 16.63 28.63 -29.11
N GLN A 112 16.73 27.76 -30.13
CA GLN A 112 17.26 28.03 -31.45
C GLN A 112 16.14 28.14 -32.52
N GLY A 113 14.86 28.14 -32.10
CA GLY A 113 13.69 28.26 -32.97
C GLY A 113 13.31 26.99 -33.73
N ARG A 114 13.96 25.84 -33.45
CA ARG A 114 13.65 24.55 -34.11
C ARG A 114 12.47 23.87 -33.42
N PRO A 115 11.57 23.18 -34.16
CA PRO A 115 10.50 22.41 -33.57
C PRO A 115 11.05 21.36 -32.59
N MET A 116 10.56 21.39 -31.35
CA MET A 116 10.87 20.33 -30.40
C MET A 116 10.12 19.06 -30.79
N GLN A 117 10.83 17.93 -30.72
CA GLN A 117 10.25 16.61 -30.92
C GLN A 117 10.17 15.90 -29.59
N GLY A 118 9.07 15.20 -29.35
CA GLY A 118 8.85 14.38 -28.16
C GLY A 118 8.34 12.99 -28.52
N GLU A 119 8.60 12.03 -27.65
CA GLU A 119 8.03 10.69 -27.79
C GLU A 119 6.58 10.71 -27.35
N VAL A 120 5.69 10.28 -28.23
CA VAL A 120 4.26 10.10 -27.99
C VAL A 120 3.91 8.61 -28.07
N LEU A 121 3.01 8.17 -27.22
CA LEU A 121 2.54 6.80 -27.25
C LEU A 121 1.66 6.58 -28.50
N ASP A 122 1.96 5.53 -29.26
CA ASP A 122 1.17 5.06 -30.38
C ASP A 122 0.50 3.75 -30.01
N PHE A 123 -0.75 3.84 -29.60
CA PHE A 123 -1.52 2.69 -29.11
C PHE A 123 -3.02 2.89 -29.37
N GLY A 124 -3.76 1.79 -29.29
CA GLY A 124 -5.21 1.81 -29.27
C GLY A 124 -5.90 2.31 -30.56
N THR A 125 -7.18 2.51 -30.43
CA THR A 125 -8.03 3.10 -31.45
C THR A 125 -8.66 4.38 -30.94
N LYS A 126 -8.72 5.40 -31.81
CA LYS A 126 -9.38 6.68 -31.49
C LYS A 126 -10.88 6.55 -31.71
N LYS A 127 -11.65 6.87 -30.67
CA LYS A 127 -13.11 7.00 -30.73
C LYS A 127 -13.51 8.43 -30.41
N VAL A 128 -14.49 8.96 -31.10
CA VAL A 128 -15.11 10.23 -30.75
C VAL A 128 -16.27 9.93 -29.81
N TYR A 129 -16.24 10.50 -28.63
CA TYR A 129 -17.31 10.42 -27.66
C TYR A 129 -17.93 11.78 -27.48
N ASP A 130 -19.25 11.86 -27.65
CA ASP A 130 -20.05 13.07 -27.51
C ASP A 130 -21.01 12.89 -26.33
N ASP A 131 -20.77 13.61 -25.26
CA ASP A 131 -21.61 13.62 -24.05
C ASP A 131 -22.67 14.76 -24.09
N GLY A 132 -22.80 15.43 -25.22
CA GLY A 132 -23.73 16.55 -25.40
C GLY A 132 -23.16 17.92 -24.99
N TYR A 133 -21.90 17.97 -24.54
CA TYR A 133 -21.17 19.22 -24.24
C TYR A 133 -20.14 19.51 -25.32
N GLU A 134 -19.07 18.75 -25.40
CA GLU A 134 -18.05 18.89 -26.45
C GLU A 134 -17.55 17.49 -26.87
N PRO A 135 -17.47 17.20 -28.18
CA PRO A 135 -16.91 15.93 -28.66
C PRO A 135 -15.46 15.77 -28.24
N ARG A 136 -15.16 14.68 -27.53
CA ARG A 136 -13.80 14.33 -27.06
C ARG A 136 -13.27 13.11 -27.78
N THR A 137 -12.00 13.15 -28.15
CA THR A 137 -11.33 11.97 -28.70
C THR A 137 -10.76 11.13 -27.56
N ILE A 138 -11.25 9.91 -27.45
CA ILE A 138 -10.79 8.91 -26.48
C ILE A 138 -9.94 7.89 -27.20
N VAL A 139 -8.78 7.55 -26.63
CA VAL A 139 -7.92 6.48 -27.12
C VAL A 139 -8.20 5.24 -26.29
N GLU A 140 -8.69 4.20 -26.93
CA GLU A 140 -9.05 2.96 -26.26
C GLU A 140 -8.09 1.84 -26.66
N PRO A 141 -7.56 1.03 -25.70
CA PRO A 141 -6.70 -0.09 -26.04
C PRO A 141 -7.35 -1.05 -27.03
N THR A 142 -6.57 -1.59 -27.94
CA THR A 142 -7.03 -2.69 -28.80
C THR A 142 -7.13 -3.99 -28.00
N PHE A 143 -7.94 -4.93 -28.48
CA PHE A 143 -8.03 -6.26 -27.88
C PHE A 143 -6.67 -7.00 -27.84
N LEU A 144 -5.80 -6.79 -28.83
CA LEU A 144 -4.47 -7.39 -28.85
C LEU A 144 -3.56 -6.80 -27.77
N GLU A 145 -3.59 -5.50 -27.56
CA GLU A 145 -2.84 -4.83 -26.48
C GLU A 145 -3.33 -5.28 -25.10
N ASN A 146 -4.64 -5.44 -24.95
CA ASN A 146 -5.24 -6.01 -23.74
C ASN A 146 -4.80 -7.48 -23.50
N LEU A 147 -4.70 -8.31 -24.55
CA LEU A 147 -4.14 -9.66 -24.45
C LEU A 147 -2.63 -9.64 -24.15
N ASN A 148 -1.86 -8.73 -24.75
CA ASN A 148 -0.45 -8.57 -24.42
C ASN A 148 -0.27 -8.25 -22.93
N TYR A 149 -1.11 -7.36 -22.39
CA TYR A 149 -1.12 -7.06 -20.96
C TYR A 149 -1.41 -8.31 -20.11
N PHE A 150 -2.42 -9.09 -20.47
CA PHE A 150 -2.77 -10.33 -19.78
C PHE A 150 -1.58 -11.30 -19.75
N PHE A 151 -0.98 -11.59 -20.90
CA PHE A 151 0.10 -12.57 -20.99
C PHE A 151 1.41 -12.06 -20.35
N ASN A 152 1.79 -10.81 -20.60
CA ASN A 152 3.06 -10.27 -20.10
C ASN A 152 3.01 -9.95 -18.61
N TYR A 153 1.93 -9.27 -18.17
CA TYR A 153 1.84 -8.86 -16.78
C TYR A 153 1.14 -9.90 -15.91
N GLN A 154 -0.13 -10.19 -16.18
CA GLN A 154 -0.93 -10.97 -15.25
C GLN A 154 -0.49 -12.43 -15.20
N LEU A 155 -0.18 -13.04 -16.34
CA LEU A 155 0.21 -14.44 -16.38
C LEU A 155 1.73 -14.63 -16.20
N SER A 156 2.56 -13.92 -16.97
CA SER A 156 4.02 -14.11 -16.91
C SER A 156 4.63 -13.49 -15.66
N TYR A 157 4.44 -12.18 -15.44
CA TYR A 157 5.08 -11.46 -14.34
C TYR A 157 4.46 -11.80 -12.96
N MET A 158 3.11 -11.84 -12.86
CA MET A 158 2.40 -12.02 -11.58
C MET A 158 2.13 -13.47 -11.20
N TYR A 159 2.37 -14.46 -12.10
CA TYR A 159 2.19 -15.87 -11.77
C TYR A 159 3.43 -16.70 -12.09
N TRP A 160 3.83 -16.81 -13.40
CA TRP A 160 4.95 -17.67 -13.77
C TRP A 160 6.28 -17.26 -13.17
N ARG A 161 6.55 -15.97 -13.02
CA ARG A 161 7.75 -15.48 -12.32
C ARG A 161 7.79 -15.99 -10.89
N TYR A 162 6.69 -15.90 -10.14
CA TYR A 162 6.60 -16.42 -8.78
C TYR A 162 6.71 -17.94 -8.70
N PHE A 163 6.10 -18.65 -9.65
CA PHE A 163 6.23 -20.08 -9.77
C PHE A 163 7.70 -20.50 -9.98
N LEU A 164 8.39 -19.82 -10.90
CA LEU A 164 9.80 -20.10 -11.17
C LEU A 164 10.72 -19.71 -10.01
N TRP A 165 10.38 -18.69 -9.20
CA TRP A 165 11.12 -18.42 -7.95
C TRP A 165 11.17 -19.62 -7.01
N ASN A 166 10.08 -20.35 -6.90
CA ASN A 166 9.97 -21.49 -6.01
C ASN A 166 10.63 -22.77 -6.56
N PHE A 167 10.70 -22.94 -7.88
CA PHE A 167 11.09 -24.20 -8.47
C PHE A 167 12.32 -24.13 -9.40
N VAL A 168 12.80 -22.96 -9.71
CA VAL A 168 14.01 -22.74 -10.54
C VAL A 168 15.05 -21.92 -9.78
N GLY A 169 14.62 -20.87 -9.10
CA GLY A 169 15.42 -20.00 -8.26
C GLY A 169 15.07 -18.52 -8.43
N ARG A 170 15.57 -17.71 -7.53
CA ARG A 170 15.27 -16.27 -7.40
C ARG A 170 16.52 -15.43 -7.54
N GLN A 171 16.43 -14.29 -8.23
CA GLN A 171 17.56 -13.42 -8.44
C GLN A 171 17.91 -12.55 -7.22
N SER A 172 16.90 -12.01 -6.54
CA SER A 172 17.07 -11.16 -5.36
C SER A 172 15.80 -11.05 -4.54
N ASP A 173 15.89 -10.55 -3.31
CA ASP A 173 14.74 -10.19 -2.45
C ASP A 173 14.25 -8.75 -2.69
N ILE A 174 14.89 -8.01 -3.60
CA ILE A 174 14.52 -6.63 -3.94
C ILE A 174 13.26 -6.65 -4.81
N GLN A 175 12.25 -5.89 -4.38
CA GLN A 175 11.05 -5.68 -5.18
C GLN A 175 11.30 -4.57 -6.20
N PRO A 176 11.29 -4.86 -7.50
CA PRO A 176 11.50 -3.83 -8.51
C PRO A 176 10.26 -2.95 -8.66
N THR A 177 10.47 -1.64 -8.78
CA THR A 177 9.41 -0.67 -9.13
C THR A 177 9.08 -0.69 -10.62
N ARG A 178 9.97 -1.27 -11.43
CA ARG A 178 9.86 -1.43 -12.88
C ARG A 178 10.44 -2.78 -13.26
N VAL A 179 10.13 -3.26 -14.46
CA VAL A 179 10.85 -4.41 -15.03
C VAL A 179 12.32 -4.03 -15.22
N THR A 180 13.19 -4.72 -14.51
CA THR A 180 14.64 -4.56 -14.61
C THR A 180 15.31 -5.92 -14.85
N ILE A 181 16.51 -5.92 -15.34
CA ILE A 181 17.32 -7.15 -15.46
C ILE A 181 18.13 -7.43 -14.18
N THR A 182 18.10 -6.50 -13.21
CA THR A 182 18.91 -6.57 -11.99
C THR A 182 18.16 -7.15 -10.80
N ASP A 183 16.82 -7.02 -10.75
CA ASP A 183 16.05 -7.31 -9.54
C ASP A 183 14.77 -8.08 -9.83
N GLY A 184 14.40 -8.94 -8.88
CA GLY A 184 13.10 -9.59 -8.82
C GLY A 184 12.79 -10.59 -9.93
N ASN A 185 13.78 -11.03 -10.69
CA ASN A 185 13.59 -12.05 -11.72
C ASN A 185 13.76 -13.47 -11.14
N TRP A 186 13.40 -14.49 -11.92
CA TRP A 186 13.82 -15.86 -11.64
C TRP A 186 15.27 -16.07 -12.12
N LEU A 187 15.97 -17.04 -11.53
CA LEU A 187 17.38 -17.32 -11.83
C LEU A 187 17.63 -18.82 -11.74
N SER A 188 18.16 -19.41 -12.81
CA SER A 188 18.37 -20.87 -12.82
C SER A 188 19.69 -21.31 -12.20
N GLY A 189 20.72 -20.49 -12.24
CA GLY A 189 22.12 -20.85 -11.97
C GLY A 189 22.82 -21.47 -13.17
N ILE A 190 22.15 -21.63 -14.30
CA ILE A 190 22.72 -22.14 -15.55
C ILE A 190 23.10 -20.92 -16.41
N LYS A 191 24.38 -20.61 -16.45
CA LYS A 191 24.94 -19.37 -17.01
C LYS A 191 24.38 -19.04 -18.40
N TRP A 192 24.41 -19.95 -19.36
CA TRP A 192 23.96 -19.67 -20.72
C TRP A 192 22.43 -19.42 -20.84
N ILE A 193 21.64 -19.88 -19.89
CA ILE A 193 20.19 -19.55 -19.79
C ILE A 193 20.04 -18.15 -19.21
N ASP A 194 20.66 -17.92 -18.07
CA ASP A 194 20.48 -16.69 -17.30
C ASP A 194 21.05 -15.47 -18.04
N GLU A 195 22.22 -15.60 -18.69
CA GLU A 195 22.82 -14.52 -19.46
C GLU A 195 21.99 -14.10 -20.69
N LYS A 196 21.18 -15.00 -21.23
CA LYS A 196 20.36 -14.72 -22.41
C LYS A 196 19.28 -13.65 -22.13
N TYR A 197 18.77 -13.56 -20.89
CA TYR A 197 17.67 -12.64 -20.57
C TYR A 197 18.02 -11.64 -19.45
N LEU A 198 19.04 -11.91 -18.64
CA LEU A 198 19.49 -11.02 -17.56
C LEU A 198 20.83 -10.32 -17.88
N GLY A 199 21.48 -10.69 -18.99
CA GLY A 199 22.82 -10.21 -19.31
C GLY A 199 23.93 -10.94 -18.54
N PRO A 200 25.20 -10.48 -18.64
CA PRO A 200 26.34 -11.15 -18.02
C PRO A 200 26.15 -11.38 -16.52
N GLN A 201 26.42 -12.60 -16.07
CA GLN A 201 26.31 -12.97 -14.67
C GLN A 201 27.66 -12.99 -13.93
N ASP A 202 28.76 -12.77 -14.65
CA ASP A 202 30.09 -12.60 -14.09
C ASP A 202 30.35 -11.13 -13.75
N GLY A 203 31.07 -10.86 -12.65
CA GLY A 203 31.47 -9.51 -12.28
C GLY A 203 30.33 -8.59 -11.82
N LEU A 204 29.27 -9.16 -11.31
CA LEU A 204 28.16 -8.41 -10.72
C LEU A 204 28.62 -7.56 -9.54
N PRO A 205 28.03 -6.38 -9.31
CA PRO A 205 28.22 -5.63 -8.07
C PRO A 205 27.91 -6.50 -6.84
N ARG A 206 28.61 -6.25 -5.73
CA ARG A 206 28.45 -7.05 -4.51
C ARG A 206 27.04 -7.05 -3.98
N GLU A 207 26.34 -5.93 -4.08
CA GLU A 207 24.94 -5.80 -3.63
C GLU A 207 23.98 -6.78 -4.35
N ILE A 208 24.32 -7.15 -5.59
CA ILE A 208 23.56 -8.14 -6.38
C ILE A 208 24.12 -9.54 -6.17
N ALA A 209 25.45 -9.70 -6.22
CA ALA A 209 26.09 -11.01 -6.13
C ALA A 209 25.92 -11.66 -4.75
N ASP A 210 26.04 -10.86 -3.68
CA ASP A 210 26.01 -11.30 -2.28
C ASP A 210 24.59 -11.19 -1.67
N ASN A 211 23.56 -10.88 -2.47
CA ASN A 211 22.19 -10.85 -1.99
C ASN A 211 21.75 -12.25 -1.55
N LYS A 212 21.35 -12.41 -0.29
CA LYS A 212 20.97 -13.72 0.28
C LYS A 212 19.70 -14.31 -0.36
N GLY A 213 18.82 -13.47 -0.91
CA GLY A 213 17.68 -13.91 -1.69
C GLY A 213 18.03 -14.40 -3.10
N ARG A 214 19.35 -14.45 -3.46
CA ARG A 214 19.84 -14.97 -4.73
C ARG A 214 20.04 -16.47 -4.66
N ASN A 215 19.00 -17.23 -5.00
CA ASN A 215 18.94 -18.69 -4.88
C ASN A 215 18.81 -19.34 -6.26
N THR A 216 19.51 -20.45 -6.49
CA THR A 216 19.53 -21.16 -7.77
C THR A 216 19.35 -22.67 -7.57
N TYR A 217 18.38 -23.27 -8.25
CA TYR A 217 18.07 -24.69 -8.06
C TYR A 217 18.27 -25.52 -9.33
N TYR A 218 18.89 -24.95 -10.36
CA TYR A 218 19.28 -25.64 -11.62
C TYR A 218 18.13 -26.38 -12.29
N PHE A 219 16.91 -25.88 -12.20
CA PHE A 219 15.67 -26.52 -12.63
C PHE A 219 15.36 -27.86 -11.95
N LEU A 220 16.10 -28.30 -10.95
CA LEU A 220 15.93 -29.64 -10.36
C LEU A 220 14.53 -29.88 -9.78
N PRO A 221 13.96 -29.01 -8.94
CA PRO A 221 12.59 -29.17 -8.44
C PRO A 221 11.56 -29.13 -9.58
N PHE A 222 11.75 -28.22 -10.53
CA PHE A 222 10.87 -28.05 -11.68
C PHE A 222 10.81 -29.31 -12.56
N LEU A 223 11.98 -29.83 -12.94
CA LEU A 223 12.07 -31.03 -13.77
C LEU A 223 11.53 -32.27 -13.05
N LEU A 224 11.84 -32.44 -11.76
CA LEU A 224 11.32 -33.55 -10.97
C LEU A 224 9.77 -33.48 -10.88
N GLY A 225 9.22 -32.27 -10.71
CA GLY A 225 7.78 -32.04 -10.74
C GLY A 225 7.14 -32.36 -12.09
N LEU A 226 7.76 -31.98 -13.21
CA LEU A 226 7.28 -32.31 -14.55
C LEU A 226 7.31 -33.83 -14.80
N ILE A 227 8.39 -34.51 -14.39
CA ILE A 227 8.48 -35.98 -14.46
C ILE A 227 7.34 -36.61 -13.67
N GLY A 228 7.05 -36.12 -12.48
CA GLY A 228 5.98 -36.63 -11.63
C GLY A 228 4.59 -36.36 -12.18
N LEU A 229 4.39 -35.20 -12.78
CA LEU A 229 3.15 -34.83 -13.48
C LEU A 229 2.87 -35.84 -14.60
N ILE A 230 3.85 -36.10 -15.48
CA ILE A 230 3.74 -37.04 -16.58
C ILE A 230 3.54 -38.48 -16.05
N TYR A 231 4.25 -38.84 -14.96
CA TYR A 231 4.11 -40.16 -14.35
C TYR A 231 2.71 -40.38 -13.79
N GLN A 232 2.14 -39.44 -13.06
CA GLN A 232 0.78 -39.56 -12.53
C GLN A 232 -0.26 -39.56 -13.65
N LEU A 233 -0.13 -38.70 -14.66
CA LEU A 233 -1.02 -38.68 -15.82
C LEU A 233 -1.14 -40.03 -16.50
N ASN A 234 -0.01 -40.75 -16.63
CA ASN A 234 0.01 -42.06 -17.28
C ASN A 234 -0.47 -43.21 -16.37
N ARG A 235 -0.35 -43.06 -15.05
CA ARG A 235 -0.66 -44.14 -14.10
C ARG A 235 -2.04 -44.02 -13.44
N ASP A 236 -2.49 -42.78 -13.20
CA ASP A 236 -3.71 -42.51 -12.44
C ASP A 236 -4.34 -41.18 -12.89
N GLN A 237 -5.01 -41.22 -14.00
CA GLN A 237 -5.65 -40.06 -14.61
C GLN A 237 -6.72 -39.43 -13.73
N ARG A 238 -7.41 -40.22 -12.89
CA ARG A 238 -8.48 -39.73 -12.03
C ARG A 238 -7.90 -38.82 -10.93
N ASN A 239 -6.91 -39.30 -10.20
CA ASN A 239 -6.28 -38.49 -9.13
C ASN A 239 -5.39 -37.38 -9.71
N PHE A 240 -4.81 -37.59 -10.90
CA PHE A 240 -4.13 -36.53 -11.65
C PHE A 240 -5.07 -35.34 -11.91
N SER A 241 -6.31 -35.58 -12.35
CA SER A 241 -7.25 -34.47 -12.59
C SER A 241 -7.61 -33.72 -11.30
N ILE A 242 -7.66 -34.37 -10.14
CA ILE A 242 -7.88 -33.70 -8.85
C ILE A 242 -6.72 -32.73 -8.54
N VAL A 243 -5.48 -33.21 -8.65
CA VAL A 243 -4.29 -32.36 -8.39
C VAL A 243 -4.19 -31.24 -9.44
N MET A 244 -4.49 -31.54 -10.70
CA MET A 244 -4.50 -30.55 -11.78
C MET A 244 -5.54 -29.45 -11.53
N TRP A 245 -6.75 -29.81 -11.12
CA TRP A 245 -7.76 -28.83 -10.76
C TRP A 245 -7.33 -28.00 -9.54
N LEU A 246 -6.71 -28.60 -8.52
CA LEU A 246 -6.15 -27.86 -7.40
C LEU A 246 -5.10 -26.86 -7.89
N PHE A 247 -4.17 -27.28 -8.75
CA PHE A 247 -3.15 -26.44 -9.35
C PHE A 247 -3.74 -25.26 -10.12
N ILE A 248 -4.70 -25.53 -11.01
CA ILE A 248 -5.33 -24.51 -11.87
C ILE A 248 -6.17 -23.54 -11.02
N MET A 249 -7.03 -24.05 -10.14
CA MET A 249 -7.99 -23.21 -9.39
C MET A 249 -7.32 -22.31 -8.35
N THR A 250 -6.20 -22.76 -7.75
CA THR A 250 -5.44 -21.96 -6.80
C THR A 250 -4.27 -21.18 -7.45
N GLY A 251 -4.11 -21.28 -8.76
CA GLY A 251 -3.09 -20.59 -9.54
C GLY A 251 -3.69 -19.75 -10.67
N ILE A 252 -3.76 -20.30 -11.85
CA ILE A 252 -4.19 -19.59 -13.07
C ILE A 252 -5.60 -19.01 -12.93
N ALA A 253 -6.55 -19.75 -12.33
CA ALA A 253 -7.89 -19.23 -12.10
C ALA A 253 -7.91 -17.99 -11.19
N LEU A 254 -6.99 -17.90 -10.21
CA LEU A 254 -6.84 -16.70 -9.38
C LEU A 254 -6.29 -15.52 -10.18
N VAL A 255 -5.42 -15.73 -11.17
CA VAL A 255 -4.99 -14.66 -12.09
C VAL A 255 -6.19 -14.03 -12.80
N PHE A 256 -7.12 -14.86 -13.30
CA PHE A 256 -8.36 -14.37 -13.91
C PHE A 256 -9.24 -13.63 -12.91
N TYR A 257 -9.43 -14.20 -11.71
CA TYR A 257 -10.30 -13.65 -10.69
C TYR A 257 -9.82 -12.32 -10.15
N PHE A 258 -8.53 -12.20 -9.81
CA PHE A 258 -7.98 -10.97 -9.26
C PHE A 258 -7.91 -9.83 -10.27
N ASN A 259 -7.79 -10.14 -11.55
CA ASN A 259 -7.66 -9.13 -12.61
C ASN A 259 -6.74 -7.97 -12.20
N THR A 260 -5.51 -8.30 -11.77
CA THR A 260 -4.59 -7.38 -11.12
C THR A 260 -4.19 -6.25 -12.05
N SER A 261 -4.29 -5.01 -11.59
CA SER A 261 -3.80 -3.80 -12.28
C SER A 261 -2.30 -3.58 -12.04
N PRO A 262 -1.60 -2.82 -12.89
CA PRO A 262 -0.15 -2.61 -12.72
C PRO A 262 0.18 -1.76 -11.47
N GLY A 263 1.42 -1.88 -10.97
CA GLY A 263 1.92 -1.07 -9.86
C GLY A 263 1.40 -1.53 -8.49
N GLU A 264 1.40 -2.83 -8.26
CA GLU A 264 1.14 -3.39 -6.93
C GLU A 264 2.20 -2.91 -5.92
N PRO A 265 1.79 -2.57 -4.69
CA PRO A 265 2.70 -1.99 -3.69
C PRO A 265 3.71 -2.99 -3.12
N ARG A 266 3.45 -4.29 -3.28
CA ARG A 266 4.32 -5.39 -2.83
C ARG A 266 4.12 -6.64 -3.68
N GLU A 267 5.07 -7.56 -3.61
CA GLU A 267 4.96 -8.87 -4.27
C GLU A 267 3.78 -9.67 -3.69
N ARG A 268 3.08 -10.40 -4.56
CA ARG A 268 1.84 -11.14 -4.26
C ARG A 268 1.98 -12.65 -4.42
N ASP A 269 3.21 -13.19 -4.35
CA ASP A 269 3.53 -14.61 -4.53
C ASP A 269 2.73 -15.54 -3.61
N TYR A 270 2.50 -15.13 -2.36
CA TYR A 270 1.75 -15.89 -1.35
C TYR A 270 0.29 -16.21 -1.76
N VAL A 271 -0.28 -15.44 -2.67
CA VAL A 271 -1.65 -15.66 -3.19
C VAL A 271 -1.74 -16.99 -3.92
N TYR A 272 -0.65 -17.43 -4.55
CA TYR A 272 -0.58 -18.64 -5.36
C TYR A 272 0.01 -19.85 -4.62
N ALA A 273 0.17 -19.77 -3.31
CA ALA A 273 0.77 -20.84 -2.49
C ALA A 273 0.07 -22.21 -2.67
N GLY A 274 -1.27 -22.21 -2.86
CA GLY A 274 -2.02 -23.43 -3.12
C GLY A 274 -1.61 -24.14 -4.42
N SER A 275 -1.33 -23.38 -5.48
CA SER A 275 -0.83 -23.91 -6.75
C SER A 275 0.60 -24.47 -6.60
N PHE A 276 1.45 -23.77 -5.86
CA PHE A 276 2.81 -24.24 -5.59
C PHE A 276 2.80 -25.50 -4.75
N TYR A 277 1.92 -25.60 -3.76
CA TYR A 277 1.71 -26.81 -2.99
C TYR A 277 1.25 -27.99 -3.89
N ALA A 278 0.30 -27.75 -4.80
CA ALA A 278 -0.14 -28.78 -5.74
C ALA A 278 1.02 -29.27 -6.62
N PHE A 279 1.90 -28.39 -7.05
CA PHE A 279 3.08 -28.78 -7.83
C PHE A 279 4.07 -29.63 -6.99
N CYS A 280 4.20 -29.39 -5.71
CA CYS A 280 5.01 -30.21 -4.81
C CYS A 280 4.52 -31.66 -4.71
N ILE A 281 3.22 -31.91 -4.89
CA ILE A 281 2.67 -33.27 -4.98
C ILE A 281 3.29 -34.02 -6.18
N TRP A 282 3.41 -33.34 -7.32
CA TRP A 282 4.05 -33.92 -8.50
C TRP A 282 5.56 -34.12 -8.30
N ILE A 283 6.25 -33.27 -7.55
CA ILE A 283 7.66 -33.52 -7.16
C ILE A 283 7.75 -34.85 -6.42
N GLY A 284 6.81 -35.14 -5.50
CA GLY A 284 6.73 -36.44 -4.82
C GLY A 284 6.49 -37.62 -5.79
N PHE A 285 5.60 -37.47 -6.76
CA PHE A 285 5.40 -38.50 -7.81
C PHE A 285 6.63 -38.66 -8.71
N GLY A 286 7.43 -37.61 -8.91
CA GLY A 286 8.70 -37.67 -9.61
C GLY A 286 9.68 -38.67 -8.99
N VAL A 287 9.70 -38.76 -7.65
CA VAL A 287 10.53 -39.77 -6.94
C VAL A 287 10.11 -41.20 -7.30
N LEU A 288 8.78 -41.43 -7.44
CA LEU A 288 8.29 -42.74 -7.86
C LEU A 288 8.67 -43.08 -9.32
N ALA A 289 8.64 -42.08 -10.19
CA ALA A 289 9.09 -42.24 -11.57
C ALA A 289 10.58 -42.59 -11.64
N ILE A 290 11.42 -41.92 -10.85
CA ILE A 290 12.87 -42.21 -10.75
C ILE A 290 13.08 -43.60 -10.15
N ARG A 291 12.29 -44.01 -9.13
CA ARG A 291 12.34 -45.37 -8.60
C ARG A 291 12.10 -46.42 -9.68
N ASP A 292 11.06 -46.25 -10.48
CA ASP A 292 10.71 -47.20 -11.55
C ASP A 292 11.80 -47.24 -12.64
N LEU A 293 12.37 -46.09 -12.98
CA LEU A 293 13.50 -45.99 -13.90
C LEU A 293 14.73 -46.73 -13.36
N VAL A 294 15.09 -46.53 -12.08
CA VAL A 294 16.22 -47.19 -11.42
C VAL A 294 15.99 -48.70 -11.37
N ALA A 295 14.79 -49.15 -11.01
CA ALA A 295 14.44 -50.60 -11.00
C ALA A 295 14.59 -51.22 -12.39
N TRP A 296 14.14 -50.55 -13.45
CA TRP A 296 14.28 -51.01 -14.84
C TRP A 296 15.75 -51.07 -15.26
N LEU A 297 16.55 -50.03 -14.98
CA LEU A 297 17.96 -49.95 -15.38
C LEU A 297 18.82 -51.00 -14.66
N THR A 298 18.60 -51.18 -13.37
CA THR A 298 19.46 -52.01 -12.51
C THR A 298 18.99 -53.45 -12.42
N ARG A 299 17.76 -53.75 -12.91
CA ARG A 299 17.09 -55.04 -12.72
C ARG A 299 17.06 -55.53 -11.26
N ARG A 300 17.09 -54.57 -10.32
CA ARG A 300 17.06 -54.82 -8.87
C ARG A 300 15.64 -54.80 -8.34
N ASN A 301 15.47 -55.36 -7.14
CA ASN A 301 14.16 -55.36 -6.48
C ASN A 301 13.72 -53.92 -6.13
N ASN A 302 12.41 -53.76 -5.95
CA ASN A 302 11.79 -52.44 -5.69
C ASN A 302 12.32 -51.71 -4.47
N VAL A 303 12.79 -52.41 -3.42
CA VAL A 303 13.34 -51.81 -2.18
C VAL A 303 14.67 -51.12 -2.47
N THR A 304 15.60 -51.79 -3.15
CA THR A 304 16.90 -51.20 -3.52
C THR A 304 16.70 -49.97 -4.43
N ALA A 305 15.81 -50.09 -5.42
CA ALA A 305 15.50 -48.99 -6.30
C ALA A 305 14.83 -47.82 -5.56
N ALA A 306 13.94 -48.10 -4.62
CA ALA A 306 13.29 -47.08 -3.79
C ALA A 306 14.31 -46.33 -2.93
N VAL A 307 15.21 -47.01 -2.25
CA VAL A 307 16.29 -46.38 -1.44
C VAL A 307 17.18 -45.51 -2.34
N ALA A 308 17.64 -46.03 -3.47
CA ALA A 308 18.49 -45.28 -4.38
C ALA A 308 17.80 -44.03 -4.93
N ALA A 309 16.54 -44.15 -5.39
CA ALA A 309 15.75 -43.01 -5.88
C ALA A 309 15.53 -41.98 -4.78
N THR A 310 15.20 -42.40 -3.56
CA THR A 310 15.01 -41.48 -2.42
C THR A 310 16.32 -40.73 -2.10
N VAL A 311 17.45 -41.42 -2.03
CA VAL A 311 18.75 -40.78 -1.75
C VAL A 311 19.09 -39.72 -2.82
N VAL A 312 18.91 -40.05 -4.11
CA VAL A 312 19.18 -39.12 -5.19
C VAL A 312 18.21 -37.92 -5.17
N CYS A 313 16.91 -38.18 -5.04
CA CYS A 313 15.90 -37.11 -5.06
C CYS A 313 15.91 -36.25 -3.79
N MET A 314 16.42 -36.75 -2.65
CA MET A 314 16.64 -35.94 -1.44
C MET A 314 17.63 -34.79 -1.69
N GLY A 315 18.46 -34.86 -2.72
CA GLY A 315 19.29 -33.75 -3.15
C GLY A 315 18.47 -32.49 -3.45
N VAL A 316 17.25 -32.63 -3.98
CA VAL A 316 16.39 -31.49 -4.35
C VAL A 316 15.96 -30.68 -3.11
N PRO A 317 15.28 -31.25 -2.10
CA PRO A 317 14.91 -30.50 -0.90
C PRO A 317 16.14 -30.05 -0.10
N THR A 318 17.27 -30.79 -0.17
CA THR A 318 18.52 -30.39 0.50
C THR A 318 19.11 -29.12 -0.10
N ILE A 319 19.17 -29.00 -1.44
CA ILE A 319 19.61 -27.77 -2.12
C ILE A 319 18.69 -26.61 -1.77
N LEU A 320 17.36 -26.80 -1.83
CA LEU A 320 16.39 -25.79 -1.45
C LEU A 320 16.60 -25.32 0.00
N ALA A 321 16.74 -26.25 0.95
CA ALA A 321 16.97 -25.92 2.34
C ALA A 321 18.29 -25.17 2.55
N ALA A 322 19.38 -25.64 1.92
CA ALA A 322 20.70 -25.05 2.07
C ALA A 322 20.80 -23.63 1.50
N GLN A 323 20.14 -23.35 0.38
CA GLN A 323 20.20 -22.04 -0.27
C GLN A 323 19.20 -21.03 0.32
N ASN A 324 18.09 -21.49 0.86
CA ASN A 324 17.07 -20.58 1.41
C ASN A 324 17.16 -20.39 2.93
N TRP A 325 18.01 -21.12 3.62
CA TRP A 325 18.05 -21.05 5.08
C TRP A 325 18.42 -19.67 5.59
N ASP A 326 19.43 -19.05 4.99
CA ASP A 326 20.01 -17.79 5.45
C ASP A 326 19.13 -16.55 5.17
N ASP A 327 18.30 -16.57 4.13
CA ASP A 327 17.36 -15.50 3.86
C ASP A 327 15.97 -15.73 4.48
N HIS A 328 15.66 -16.94 4.93
CA HIS A 328 14.43 -17.29 5.64
C HIS A 328 14.60 -17.37 7.16
N ASP A 329 15.82 -17.42 7.68
CA ASP A 329 16.06 -17.36 9.12
C ASP A 329 15.67 -15.98 9.68
N ARG A 330 14.62 -15.97 10.49
CA ARG A 330 14.10 -14.79 11.18
C ARG A 330 14.50 -14.75 12.65
N SER A 331 15.33 -15.68 13.11
CA SER A 331 15.84 -15.71 14.48
C SER A 331 16.64 -14.45 14.78
N HIS A 332 16.53 -13.96 16.00
CA HIS A 332 17.21 -12.75 16.47
C HIS A 332 16.87 -11.42 15.73
N ARG A 333 15.93 -11.42 14.81
CA ARG A 333 15.50 -10.27 14.02
C ARG A 333 14.31 -9.59 14.68
N TYR A 334 14.53 -8.43 15.30
CA TYR A 334 13.51 -7.72 16.08
C TYR A 334 13.09 -6.36 15.49
N MET A 335 13.48 -6.04 14.26
CA MET A 335 13.28 -4.70 13.67
C MET A 335 11.81 -4.27 13.66
N ALA A 336 10.88 -5.13 13.27
CA ALA A 336 9.45 -4.79 13.23
C ALA A 336 8.90 -4.46 14.63
N ARG A 337 9.29 -5.23 15.66
CA ARG A 337 8.93 -4.96 17.05
C ARG A 337 9.53 -3.63 17.51
N ASP A 338 10.82 -3.43 17.26
CA ASP A 338 11.58 -2.30 17.81
C ASP A 338 11.19 -0.98 17.15
N ILE A 339 10.78 -1.00 15.89
CA ILE A 339 10.24 0.21 15.23
C ILE A 339 8.92 0.64 15.87
N GLY A 340 8.02 -0.31 16.14
CA GLY A 340 6.78 -0.01 16.88
C GLY A 340 7.06 0.50 18.29
N TRP A 341 8.06 -0.09 18.98
CA TRP A 341 8.56 0.42 20.27
C TRP A 341 9.02 1.87 20.15
N ASN A 342 9.87 2.19 19.18
CA ASN A 342 10.45 3.50 19.01
C ASN A 342 9.38 4.57 18.73
N TYR A 343 8.41 4.27 17.87
CA TYR A 343 7.27 5.16 17.63
C TYR A 343 6.48 5.44 18.91
N LEU A 344 6.12 4.41 19.68
CA LEU A 344 5.37 4.58 20.92
C LEU A 344 6.17 5.34 21.97
N MET A 345 7.45 5.06 22.09
CA MET A 345 8.34 5.74 23.04
C MET A 345 8.70 7.18 22.64
N SER A 346 8.52 7.54 21.37
CA SER A 346 8.63 8.93 20.92
C SER A 346 7.49 9.82 21.45
N THR A 347 6.36 9.21 21.84
CA THR A 347 5.17 9.97 22.18
C THR A 347 5.08 10.34 23.66
N LEU A 348 4.52 11.50 23.94
CA LEU A 348 4.14 11.93 25.26
C LEU A 348 3.00 11.08 25.84
N PRO A 349 2.77 11.08 27.17
CA PRO A 349 1.66 10.35 27.77
C PRO A 349 0.28 10.72 27.18
N ASN A 350 -0.60 9.74 27.09
CA ASN A 350 -2.00 9.91 26.66
C ASN A 350 -2.16 10.49 25.24
N SER A 351 -1.19 10.27 24.37
CA SER A 351 -1.15 10.82 23.00
C SER A 351 -2.13 10.12 22.07
N ILE A 352 -2.43 10.79 20.94
CA ILE A 352 -3.00 10.17 19.74
C ILE A 352 -1.87 10.12 18.71
N ILE A 353 -1.62 8.96 18.11
CA ILE A 353 -0.64 8.81 17.03
C ILE A 353 -1.35 8.43 15.72
N LEU A 354 -1.24 9.32 14.73
CA LEU A 354 -1.72 9.09 13.37
C LEU A 354 -0.68 8.29 12.59
N ASN A 355 -1.11 7.23 11.97
CA ASN A 355 -0.27 6.42 11.09
C ASN A 355 -1.01 6.08 9.79
N TYR A 356 -0.32 5.45 8.85
CA TYR A 356 -0.89 5.15 7.54
C TYR A 356 -0.48 3.76 7.07
N GLY A 357 -1.50 2.92 6.83
CA GLY A 357 -1.30 1.56 6.32
C GLY A 357 -0.84 0.54 7.37
N ASP A 358 -0.79 -0.70 6.95
CA ASP A 358 -0.56 -1.87 7.80
C ASP A 358 0.85 -1.88 8.41
N ASN A 359 1.86 -1.52 7.61
CA ASN A 359 3.27 -1.61 8.00
C ASN A 359 3.62 -0.68 9.18
N ASP A 360 2.96 0.48 9.28
CA ASP A 360 3.12 1.39 10.40
C ASP A 360 2.27 0.95 11.61
N THR A 361 1.08 0.40 11.36
CA THR A 361 0.08 0.13 12.39
C THR A 361 0.34 -1.16 13.16
N PHE A 362 0.59 -2.27 12.46
CA PHE A 362 0.71 -3.58 13.10
C PHE A 362 1.88 -3.70 14.07
N PRO A 363 3.05 -3.11 13.83
CA PRO A 363 4.11 -3.06 14.83
C PRO A 363 3.71 -2.31 16.11
N LEU A 364 2.91 -1.25 16.02
CA LEU A 364 2.43 -0.51 17.18
C LEU A 364 1.44 -1.36 17.99
N TRP A 365 0.43 -1.94 17.32
CA TRP A 365 -0.53 -2.84 17.96
C TRP A 365 0.14 -4.06 18.59
N ASN A 366 1.11 -4.67 17.92
CA ASN A 366 1.88 -5.78 18.49
C ASN A 366 2.58 -5.37 19.79
N ASN A 367 3.16 -4.17 19.84
CA ASN A 367 3.79 -3.68 21.06
C ASN A 367 2.78 -3.42 22.19
N GLN A 368 1.60 -2.86 21.87
CA GLN A 368 0.57 -2.62 22.87
C GLN A 368 -0.07 -3.91 23.38
N GLU A 369 -0.51 -4.79 22.47
CA GLU A 369 -1.33 -5.95 22.81
C GLU A 369 -0.51 -7.14 23.36
N ILE A 370 0.73 -7.31 22.90
CA ILE A 370 1.58 -8.44 23.30
C ILE A 370 2.56 -8.04 24.40
N TYR A 371 3.16 -6.85 24.29
CA TYR A 371 4.21 -6.43 25.22
C TYR A 371 3.74 -5.39 26.25
N GLY A 372 2.48 -4.94 26.20
CA GLY A 372 1.93 -3.94 27.14
C GLY A 372 2.59 -2.57 27.06
N VAL A 373 3.18 -2.22 25.91
CA VAL A 373 3.93 -0.97 25.73
C VAL A 373 2.99 0.19 25.44
N ARG A 374 2.98 1.20 26.28
CA ARG A 374 2.22 2.44 26.09
C ARG A 374 0.73 2.22 25.75
N PRO A 375 -0.02 1.50 26.59
CA PRO A 375 -1.46 1.28 26.43
C PRO A 375 -2.27 2.58 26.55
N ASP A 376 -1.65 3.66 27.03
CA ASP A 376 -2.20 5.02 27.14
C ASP A 376 -2.23 5.77 25.80
N VAL A 377 -1.53 5.29 24.77
CA VAL A 377 -1.45 5.94 23.46
C VAL A 377 -2.54 5.41 22.53
N ARG A 378 -3.37 6.30 21.95
CA ARG A 378 -4.37 5.93 20.97
C ARG A 378 -3.76 5.87 19.57
N ILE A 379 -3.67 4.68 19.01
CA ILE A 379 -3.21 4.46 17.63
C ILE A 379 -4.40 4.65 16.69
N MET A 380 -4.26 5.50 15.69
CA MET A 380 -5.28 5.79 14.69
C MET A 380 -4.70 5.67 13.27
N ASN A 381 -5.12 4.63 12.56
CA ASN A 381 -4.73 4.42 11.15
C ASN A 381 -5.61 5.26 10.23
N THR A 382 -5.04 6.27 9.60
CA THR A 382 -5.76 7.20 8.74
C THR A 382 -6.26 6.54 7.44
N SER A 383 -5.65 5.44 6.98
CA SER A 383 -6.16 4.71 5.81
C SER A 383 -7.47 3.97 6.07
N TYR A 384 -7.85 3.77 7.33
CA TYR A 384 -9.12 3.14 7.72
C TYR A 384 -10.23 4.14 8.06
N LEU A 385 -9.91 5.43 8.24
CA LEU A 385 -10.89 6.47 8.58
C LEU A 385 -11.92 6.76 7.48
N GLY A 386 -11.73 6.24 6.27
CA GLY A 386 -12.78 6.21 5.26
C GLY A 386 -13.94 5.27 5.59
N GLY A 387 -13.74 4.29 6.50
CA GLY A 387 -14.74 3.32 6.95
C GLY A 387 -15.47 3.76 8.22
N GLU A 388 -16.80 3.77 8.18
CA GLU A 388 -17.65 4.12 9.33
C GLU A 388 -17.39 3.24 10.56
N TRP A 389 -17.15 1.95 10.36
CA TRP A 389 -16.87 0.99 11.42
C TRP A 389 -15.61 1.39 12.22
N TYR A 390 -14.59 1.96 11.54
CA TYR A 390 -13.37 2.36 12.19
C TYR A 390 -13.52 3.70 12.92
N ILE A 391 -14.31 4.62 12.39
CA ILE A 391 -14.68 5.87 13.08
C ILE A 391 -15.42 5.55 14.37
N ASP A 392 -16.39 4.64 14.33
CA ASP A 392 -17.14 4.17 15.52
C ASP A 392 -16.18 3.56 16.55
N GLU A 393 -15.23 2.75 16.12
CA GLU A 393 -14.22 2.13 16.98
C GLU A 393 -13.30 3.20 17.61
N MET A 394 -12.89 4.21 16.84
CA MET A 394 -12.04 5.29 17.36
C MET A 394 -12.74 6.17 18.39
N LYS A 395 -14.06 6.30 18.38
CA LYS A 395 -14.85 7.01 19.42
C LYS A 395 -14.80 6.32 20.79
N THR A 396 -14.48 5.02 20.83
CA THR A 396 -14.47 4.23 22.07
C THR A 396 -13.10 4.19 22.73
N LYS A 397 -13.06 3.95 24.04
CA LYS A 397 -11.82 3.68 24.78
C LYS A 397 -11.18 2.37 24.28
N ALA A 398 -9.86 2.35 24.11
CA ALA A 398 -9.08 1.13 23.86
C ALA A 398 -7.88 1.08 24.81
N ASN A 399 -7.69 -0.04 25.49
CA ASN A 399 -6.73 -0.20 26.57
C ASN A 399 -6.91 0.92 27.61
N ASP A 400 -5.87 1.69 27.91
CA ASP A 400 -5.94 2.86 28.80
C ASP A 400 -6.22 4.18 28.07
N ALA A 401 -6.15 4.16 26.73
CA ALA A 401 -6.33 5.34 25.89
C ALA A 401 -7.79 5.72 25.73
N PRO A 402 -8.21 6.95 26.04
CA PRO A 402 -9.54 7.46 25.73
C PRO A 402 -9.82 7.45 24.23
N GLY A 403 -11.11 7.43 23.86
CA GLY A 403 -11.52 7.60 22.46
C GLY A 403 -10.98 8.89 21.83
N VAL A 404 -10.93 8.90 20.51
CA VAL A 404 -10.62 10.10 19.73
C VAL A 404 -11.80 11.08 19.83
N PRO A 405 -11.59 12.39 20.02
CA PRO A 405 -12.66 13.36 20.25
C PRO A 405 -13.43 13.73 18.98
N PHE A 406 -14.00 12.77 18.31
CA PHE A 406 -14.90 13.00 17.18
C PHE A 406 -16.27 13.46 17.68
N SER A 407 -16.82 14.48 17.02
CA SER A 407 -18.10 15.09 17.39
C SER A 407 -19.21 14.95 16.34
N LEU A 408 -18.86 14.63 15.11
CA LEU A 408 -19.84 14.44 14.03
C LEU A 408 -20.73 13.23 14.32
N PRO A 409 -22.06 13.35 14.12
CA PRO A 409 -23.00 12.24 14.27
C PRO A 409 -22.83 11.19 13.18
N LYS A 410 -23.29 9.98 13.41
CA LYS A 410 -23.14 8.84 12.51
C LYS A 410 -23.67 9.12 11.09
N SER A 411 -24.75 9.89 10.98
CA SER A 411 -25.33 10.30 9.69
C SER A 411 -24.39 11.11 8.79
N LYS A 412 -23.30 11.68 9.36
CA LYS A 412 -22.34 12.50 8.60
C LYS A 412 -21.13 11.73 8.07
N TYR A 413 -20.95 10.46 8.45
CA TYR A 413 -19.84 9.65 7.97
C TYR A 413 -20.22 8.22 7.53
N THR A 414 -21.46 7.77 7.80
CA THR A 414 -21.93 6.46 7.36
C THR A 414 -22.50 6.56 5.95
N PHE A 415 -21.81 5.99 4.97
CA PHE A 415 -22.14 6.01 3.54
C PHE A 415 -22.40 7.42 2.99
N THR A 416 -21.91 8.45 3.66
CA THR A 416 -22.01 9.85 3.28
C THR A 416 -20.65 10.51 3.36
N ASN A 417 -20.52 11.67 2.71
CA ASN A 417 -19.31 12.49 2.80
C ASN A 417 -18.00 11.77 2.46
N ASP A 418 -18.03 10.76 1.58
CA ASP A 418 -16.80 10.15 1.04
C ASP A 418 -15.96 11.18 0.31
N TRP A 419 -16.62 12.19 -0.24
CA TRP A 419 -16.03 13.35 -0.88
C TRP A 419 -16.85 14.60 -0.53
N VAL A 420 -16.20 15.63 0.03
CA VAL A 420 -16.82 16.87 0.50
C VAL A 420 -16.26 18.04 -0.28
N PRO A 421 -17.09 18.79 -1.05
CA PRO A 421 -16.64 19.98 -1.76
C PRO A 421 -16.13 21.05 -0.81
N VAL A 422 -15.17 21.86 -1.29
CA VAL A 422 -14.71 23.07 -0.60
C VAL A 422 -15.14 24.27 -1.47
N ASP A 423 -16.16 24.99 -1.02
CA ASP A 423 -16.67 26.18 -1.68
C ASP A 423 -16.26 27.44 -0.89
N ASN A 424 -15.22 28.11 -1.36
CA ASN A 424 -14.58 29.22 -0.64
C ASN A 424 -15.46 30.50 -0.69
N ARG A 425 -16.51 30.53 0.14
CA ARG A 425 -17.45 31.67 0.23
C ARG A 425 -16.94 32.82 1.09
N PHE A 426 -15.98 32.52 1.98
CA PHE A 426 -15.43 33.51 2.91
C PHE A 426 -13.96 33.76 2.60
N ASP A 427 -13.60 35.01 2.40
CA ASP A 427 -12.22 35.45 2.14
C ASP A 427 -11.39 35.59 3.44
N ARG A 428 -12.01 35.28 4.58
CA ARG A 428 -11.38 35.28 5.92
C ARG A 428 -11.24 33.88 6.47
N ALA A 429 -10.36 33.71 7.43
CA ALA A 429 -10.29 32.49 8.20
C ALA A 429 -11.55 32.35 9.09
N VAL A 430 -12.12 31.13 9.11
CA VAL A 430 -13.28 30.77 9.95
C VAL A 430 -12.81 29.82 11.04
N ASP A 431 -13.34 30.00 12.25
CA ASP A 431 -13.03 29.08 13.36
C ASP A 431 -13.38 27.62 13.01
N ILE A 432 -12.50 26.72 13.37
CA ILE A 432 -12.66 25.30 13.02
C ILE A 432 -13.94 24.71 13.62
N LYS A 433 -14.36 25.15 14.81
CA LYS A 433 -15.61 24.68 15.44
C LYS A 433 -16.83 25.14 14.64
N ASP A 434 -16.81 26.39 14.15
CA ASP A 434 -17.90 26.90 13.30
C ASP A 434 -17.97 26.13 11.96
N VAL A 435 -16.82 25.74 11.41
CA VAL A 435 -16.78 24.92 10.19
C VAL A 435 -17.37 23.53 10.42
N ILE A 436 -17.03 22.87 11.53
CA ILE A 436 -17.58 21.55 11.86
C ILE A 436 -19.07 21.64 12.20
N GLU A 437 -19.51 22.67 12.93
CA GLU A 437 -20.93 22.89 13.22
C GLU A 437 -21.74 23.16 11.95
N PHE A 438 -21.16 23.89 10.98
CA PHE A 438 -21.77 24.10 9.66
C PHE A 438 -21.96 22.76 8.91
N VAL A 439 -20.96 21.86 8.90
CA VAL A 439 -21.09 20.54 8.29
C VAL A 439 -22.10 19.66 9.05
N ARG A 440 -22.14 19.77 10.39
CA ARG A 440 -23.09 19.04 11.23
C ARG A 440 -24.54 19.43 10.95
N SER A 441 -24.78 20.69 10.57
CA SER A 441 -26.12 21.25 10.37
C SER A 441 -26.87 20.54 9.25
N GLU A 442 -28.18 20.35 9.45
CA GLU A 442 -29.11 19.86 8.44
C GLU A 442 -29.89 21.01 7.76
N ASP A 443 -29.54 22.27 8.06
CA ASP A 443 -30.13 23.43 7.37
C ASP A 443 -29.81 23.37 5.87
N PRO A 444 -30.79 23.53 4.97
CA PRO A 444 -30.54 23.57 3.53
C PRO A 444 -29.46 24.56 3.08
N ARG A 445 -29.21 25.62 3.86
CA ARG A 445 -28.16 26.62 3.60
C ARG A 445 -26.75 26.07 3.84
N SER A 446 -26.62 24.99 4.61
CA SER A 446 -25.36 24.28 4.84
C SER A 446 -25.09 23.20 3.80
N LYS A 447 -25.91 23.08 2.78
CA LYS A 447 -25.76 22.13 1.68
C LYS A 447 -25.44 22.85 0.38
N ILE A 448 -24.75 22.15 -0.52
CA ILE A 448 -24.50 22.59 -1.89
C ILE A 448 -25.12 21.60 -2.87
N LYS A 449 -25.71 22.12 -3.96
CA LYS A 449 -26.26 21.29 -5.03
C LYS A 449 -25.14 20.94 -6.03
N LEU A 450 -24.92 19.66 -6.23
CA LEU A 450 -24.00 19.14 -7.23
C LEU A 450 -24.60 19.18 -8.64
N SER A 451 -23.77 18.93 -9.66
CA SER A 451 -24.20 18.93 -11.07
C SER A 451 -25.26 17.87 -11.40
N ASP A 452 -25.29 16.76 -10.66
CA ASP A 452 -26.29 15.70 -10.77
C ASP A 452 -27.60 16.00 -10.03
N GLY A 453 -27.67 17.16 -9.35
CA GLY A 453 -28.86 17.60 -8.61
C GLY A 453 -28.89 17.17 -7.13
N THR A 454 -27.96 16.33 -6.68
CA THR A 454 -27.85 15.93 -5.27
C THR A 454 -27.43 17.08 -4.36
N MET A 455 -27.97 17.09 -3.14
CA MET A 455 -27.54 18.01 -2.08
C MET A 455 -26.52 17.33 -1.19
N THR A 456 -25.37 17.96 -0.99
CA THR A 456 -24.29 17.41 -0.14
C THR A 456 -23.75 18.44 0.84
N ASP A 457 -23.12 17.98 1.91
CA ASP A 457 -22.36 18.84 2.82
C ASP A 457 -21.17 19.45 2.08
N TYR A 458 -20.70 20.61 2.55
CA TYR A 458 -19.51 21.26 2.00
C TYR A 458 -18.76 22.06 3.06
N ILE A 459 -17.47 22.31 2.81
CA ILE A 459 -16.64 23.20 3.62
C ILE A 459 -16.77 24.63 3.05
N PRO A 460 -17.18 25.62 3.86
CA PRO A 460 -17.50 26.95 3.34
C PRO A 460 -16.27 27.88 3.15
N THR A 461 -15.08 27.43 3.47
CA THR A 461 -13.84 28.20 3.38
C THR A 461 -12.63 27.31 3.14
N LYS A 462 -11.63 27.84 2.45
CA LYS A 462 -10.31 27.20 2.33
C LYS A 462 -9.36 27.52 3.50
N ARG A 463 -9.65 28.58 4.27
CA ARG A 463 -8.80 29.02 5.37
C ARG A 463 -9.52 28.86 6.70
N ILE A 464 -9.04 27.94 7.54
CA ILE A 464 -9.64 27.57 8.80
C ILE A 464 -8.70 27.98 9.93
N ALA A 465 -9.24 28.60 10.98
CA ALA A 465 -8.50 29.01 12.16
C ALA A 465 -8.67 27.96 13.26
N LEU A 466 -7.56 27.44 13.78
CA LEU A 466 -7.50 26.59 14.96
C LEU A 466 -6.90 27.42 16.11
N PRO A 467 -7.70 27.91 17.05
CA PRO A 467 -7.23 28.65 18.22
C PRO A 467 -6.29 27.81 19.09
N VAL A 468 -5.27 28.43 19.66
CA VAL A 468 -4.31 27.76 20.53
C VAL A 468 -4.63 28.05 21.99
N ASN A 469 -4.94 26.98 22.73
CA ASN A 469 -5.01 27.05 24.19
C ASN A 469 -3.61 26.82 24.77
N LYS A 470 -2.88 27.92 25.01
CA LYS A 470 -1.48 27.86 25.45
C LYS A 470 -1.31 27.16 26.81
N GLU A 471 -2.25 27.32 27.71
CA GLU A 471 -2.20 26.68 29.04
C GLU A 471 -2.34 25.16 28.90
N ASN A 472 -3.29 24.71 28.11
CA ASN A 472 -3.46 23.27 27.83
C ASN A 472 -2.24 22.69 27.10
N ALA A 473 -1.68 23.42 26.11
CA ALA A 473 -0.51 22.98 25.36
C ALA A 473 0.73 22.78 26.25
N ILE A 474 0.92 23.62 27.27
CA ILE A 474 1.96 23.45 28.27
C ILE A 474 1.62 22.33 29.26
N ALA A 475 0.41 22.34 29.82
CA ALA A 475 -0.02 21.33 30.80
C ALA A 475 0.04 19.90 30.28
N SER A 476 -0.25 19.69 28.98
CA SER A 476 -0.16 18.39 28.29
C SER A 476 1.26 18.04 27.83
N GLY A 477 2.23 18.95 27.96
CA GLY A 477 3.61 18.77 27.49
C GLY A 477 3.78 18.91 25.97
N ILE A 478 2.73 19.31 25.22
CA ILE A 478 2.83 19.54 23.77
C ILE A 478 3.95 20.54 23.47
N VAL A 479 4.07 21.59 24.31
CA VAL A 479 5.16 22.55 24.26
C VAL A 479 5.85 22.58 25.62
N ALA A 480 7.17 22.56 25.62
CA ALA A 480 7.95 22.75 26.86
C ALA A 480 7.81 24.20 27.37
N GLU A 481 7.84 24.40 28.69
CA GLU A 481 7.70 25.73 29.27
C GLU A 481 8.73 26.73 28.72
N LYS A 482 9.96 26.28 28.44
CA LYS A 482 11.05 27.09 27.84
C LYS A 482 10.66 27.71 26.48
N ASP A 483 9.72 27.08 25.76
CA ASP A 483 9.30 27.48 24.43
C ASP A 483 7.95 28.23 24.41
N ARG A 484 7.35 28.51 25.58
CA ARG A 484 6.06 29.20 25.72
C ARG A 484 5.96 30.46 24.86
N ALA A 485 7.01 31.27 24.82
CA ALA A 485 7.05 32.55 24.11
C ALA A 485 7.03 32.37 22.56
N GLN A 486 7.34 31.18 22.04
CA GLN A 486 7.35 30.88 20.61
C GLN A 486 5.97 30.44 20.09
N MET A 487 5.01 30.18 20.99
CA MET A 487 3.69 29.73 20.61
C MET A 487 2.89 30.83 19.90
N VAL A 488 2.25 30.46 18.78
CA VAL A 488 1.28 31.32 18.11
C VAL A 488 -0.07 31.30 18.85
N ASP A 489 -0.91 32.32 18.62
CA ASP A 489 -2.27 32.36 19.17
C ASP A 489 -3.26 31.53 18.34
N THR A 490 -2.95 31.33 17.06
CA THR A 490 -3.82 30.61 16.10
C THR A 490 -2.95 29.88 15.10
N VAL A 491 -3.26 28.61 14.88
CA VAL A 491 -2.74 27.81 13.76
C VAL A 491 -3.72 27.91 12.60
N TYR A 492 -3.22 28.20 11.40
CA TYR A 492 -4.05 28.31 10.21
C TYR A 492 -3.95 27.06 9.34
N ILE A 493 -5.09 26.42 9.10
CA ILE A 493 -5.26 25.32 8.18
C ILE A 493 -5.61 25.92 6.82
N ASN A 494 -4.87 25.54 5.77
CA ASN A 494 -5.07 26.02 4.42
C ASN A 494 -5.35 24.84 3.48
N LEU A 495 -6.62 24.65 3.12
CA LEU A 495 -7.03 23.58 2.21
C LEU A 495 -6.62 23.93 0.78
N ARG A 496 -5.73 23.13 0.21
CA ARG A 496 -5.18 23.38 -1.14
C ARG A 496 -6.12 22.93 -2.27
N LYS A 497 -6.91 21.89 -2.00
CA LYS A 497 -7.82 21.27 -2.97
C LYS A 497 -9.22 21.90 -2.90
N ASN A 498 -10.01 21.67 -3.94
CA ASN A 498 -11.42 22.07 -3.98
C ASN A 498 -12.36 21.00 -3.39
N SER A 499 -11.81 19.99 -2.78
CA SER A 499 -12.53 18.95 -2.06
C SER A 499 -11.63 18.29 -1.03
N ILE A 500 -12.24 17.72 -0.01
CA ILE A 500 -11.60 16.83 0.97
C ILE A 500 -12.33 15.49 1.00
N ASP A 501 -11.62 14.44 1.40
CA ASP A 501 -12.22 13.14 1.64
C ASP A 501 -12.73 12.98 3.08
N LYS A 502 -13.44 11.88 3.35
CA LYS A 502 -13.97 11.56 4.68
C LYS A 502 -12.88 11.51 5.75
N THR A 503 -11.70 10.94 5.45
CA THR A 503 -10.57 10.89 6.36
C THR A 503 -10.15 12.29 6.78
N GLN A 504 -10.04 13.21 5.82
CA GLN A 504 -9.68 14.59 6.07
C GLN A 504 -10.76 15.33 6.86
N LEU A 505 -12.04 15.06 6.57
CA LEU A 505 -13.17 15.61 7.35
C LEU A 505 -13.09 15.16 8.83
N MET A 506 -12.83 13.89 9.08
CA MET A 506 -12.72 13.37 10.45
C MET A 506 -11.48 13.91 11.16
N ILE A 507 -10.37 14.15 10.47
CA ILE A 507 -9.21 14.83 11.07
C ILE A 507 -9.57 16.28 11.45
N LEU A 508 -10.32 17.01 10.62
CA LEU A 508 -10.80 18.35 10.98
C LEU A 508 -11.74 18.32 12.19
N ASP A 509 -12.65 17.35 12.27
CA ASP A 509 -13.54 17.17 13.42
C ASP A 509 -12.74 16.88 14.71
N MET A 510 -11.74 16.00 14.65
CA MET A 510 -10.83 15.75 15.75
C MET A 510 -10.10 17.04 16.20
N LEU A 511 -9.57 17.80 15.25
CA LEU A 511 -8.86 19.06 15.55
C LEU A 511 -9.78 20.14 16.13
N ALA A 512 -11.05 20.18 15.75
CA ALA A 512 -12.05 21.09 16.32
C ALA A 512 -12.29 20.83 17.82
N ASN A 513 -12.14 19.59 18.27
CA ASN A 513 -12.35 19.14 19.63
C ASN A 513 -11.03 18.87 20.39
N PHE A 514 -9.90 19.16 19.79
CA PHE A 514 -8.56 18.84 20.29
C PHE A 514 -8.20 19.63 21.55
N ASP A 515 -8.51 20.93 21.58
CA ASP A 515 -8.30 21.88 22.69
C ASP A 515 -6.89 21.79 23.32
N TRP A 516 -5.92 21.26 22.58
CA TRP A 516 -4.52 21.08 22.99
C TRP A 516 -4.31 20.28 24.29
N LYS A 517 -5.28 19.41 24.64
CA LYS A 517 -5.26 18.61 25.88
C LYS A 517 -4.52 17.30 25.75
N ARG A 518 -4.47 16.74 24.55
CA ARG A 518 -3.79 15.47 24.25
C ARG A 518 -2.76 15.68 23.15
N PRO A 519 -1.51 15.25 23.34
CA PRO A 519 -0.51 15.37 22.28
C PRO A 519 -0.92 14.59 21.03
N LEU A 520 -0.76 15.22 19.88
CA LEU A 520 -1.03 14.63 18.57
C LEU A 520 0.29 14.36 17.86
N TYR A 521 0.48 13.12 17.47
CA TYR A 521 1.65 12.66 16.74
C TYR A 521 1.27 12.06 15.41
N MET A 522 2.25 11.92 14.51
CA MET A 522 2.12 11.20 13.26
C MET A 522 3.41 10.49 12.88
N THR A 523 3.27 9.33 12.23
CA THR A 523 4.41 8.59 11.68
C THR A 523 4.88 9.16 10.35
N GLN A 524 3.97 9.80 9.59
CA GLN A 524 4.21 10.31 8.25
C GLN A 524 3.71 11.75 8.12
N VAL A 525 4.58 12.65 7.68
CA VAL A 525 4.26 14.09 7.57
C VAL A 525 3.19 14.42 6.55
N TYR A 526 3.05 13.63 5.49
CA TYR A 526 2.07 13.86 4.43
C TYR A 526 0.62 13.79 4.90
N ILE A 527 0.34 13.17 6.06
CA ILE A 527 -1.01 13.12 6.66
C ILE A 527 -1.57 14.54 6.85
N LEU A 528 -0.72 15.50 7.22
CA LEU A 528 -1.10 16.90 7.42
C LEU A 528 -0.73 17.83 6.25
N GLN A 529 -0.14 17.31 5.18
CA GLN A 529 0.32 18.12 4.05
C GLN A 529 -0.82 18.88 3.34
N ASP A 530 -1.94 18.22 3.12
CA ASP A 530 -3.11 18.80 2.44
C ASP A 530 -3.78 19.90 3.27
N PHE A 531 -3.51 19.95 4.58
CA PHE A 531 -3.98 20.99 5.50
C PHE A 531 -3.00 22.17 5.61
N GLY A 532 -1.82 22.10 5.01
CA GLY A 532 -0.79 23.13 5.13
C GLY A 532 -0.17 23.23 6.53
N LEU A 533 -0.15 22.14 7.30
CA LEU A 533 0.28 22.12 8.71
C LEU A 533 1.72 21.63 8.91
N MET A 534 2.49 21.44 7.86
CA MET A 534 3.87 20.91 7.96
C MET A 534 4.82 21.85 8.72
N ASP A 535 4.53 23.16 8.71
CA ASP A 535 5.30 24.18 9.44
C ASP A 535 5.08 24.16 10.97
N TYR A 536 4.15 23.33 11.45
CA TYR A 536 3.78 23.20 12.87
C TYR A 536 4.17 21.84 13.46
N LEU A 537 5.26 21.25 12.96
CA LEU A 537 5.72 19.94 13.40
C LEU A 537 7.02 20.03 14.21
N GLN A 538 7.14 19.14 15.19
CA GLN A 538 8.38 18.87 15.92
C GLN A 538 8.75 17.40 15.75
N PHE A 539 9.99 17.12 15.39
CA PHE A 539 10.51 15.77 15.21
C PHE A 539 11.09 15.24 16.53
N ASP A 540 10.44 14.21 17.08
CA ASP A 540 10.79 13.60 18.37
C ASP A 540 11.52 12.25 18.18
N GLY A 541 12.37 12.14 17.17
CA GLY A 541 13.22 10.99 16.91
C GLY A 541 12.63 10.01 15.89
N TYR A 542 11.42 9.49 16.06
CA TYR A 542 10.73 8.61 15.10
C TYR A 542 9.36 9.14 14.69
N ALA A 543 8.67 9.86 15.58
CA ALA A 543 7.38 10.45 15.31
C ALA A 543 7.45 11.98 15.24
N TYR A 544 6.50 12.59 14.55
CA TYR A 544 6.33 14.03 14.45
C TYR A 544 5.20 14.48 15.36
N ARG A 545 5.47 15.40 16.27
CA ARG A 545 4.49 16.01 17.17
C ARG A 545 3.92 17.27 16.53
N PHE A 546 2.61 17.44 16.57
CA PHE A 546 1.94 18.67 16.20
C PHE A 546 2.07 19.69 17.34
N VAL A 547 2.69 20.83 17.05
CA VAL A 547 2.99 21.88 18.02
C VAL A 547 2.56 23.25 17.50
N PRO A 548 2.03 24.16 18.35
CA PRO A 548 1.62 25.50 17.94
C PRO A 548 2.82 26.47 17.86
N ILE A 549 3.91 26.02 17.26
CA ILE A 549 5.12 26.82 17.03
C ILE A 549 5.40 26.81 15.53
N LEU A 550 5.36 27.99 14.92
CA LEU A 550 5.61 28.14 13.49
C LEU A 550 7.10 27.96 13.18
N THR A 551 7.42 26.93 12.44
CA THR A 551 8.77 26.64 11.96
C THR A 551 8.71 26.37 10.46
N PRO A 552 8.88 27.40 9.60
CA PRO A 552 8.75 27.25 8.16
C PRO A 552 9.70 26.18 7.60
N VAL A 553 9.16 25.28 6.81
CA VAL A 553 9.92 24.21 6.16
C VAL A 553 10.85 24.83 5.10
N GLN A 554 12.15 24.78 5.33
CA GLN A 554 13.17 25.23 4.38
C GLN A 554 13.65 24.11 3.47
N ASN A 555 13.72 22.90 3.98
CA ASN A 555 14.15 21.71 3.27
C ASN A 555 13.04 20.64 3.34
N PRO A 556 12.48 20.20 2.20
CA PRO A 556 11.44 19.17 2.18
C PRO A 556 11.85 17.83 2.82
N TRP A 557 13.15 17.58 2.96
CA TRP A 557 13.70 16.37 3.57
C TRP A 557 13.94 16.50 5.08
N GLU A 558 13.88 17.73 5.65
CA GLU A 558 14.15 18.01 7.06
C GLU A 558 12.97 18.75 7.71
N ILE A 559 11.78 18.14 7.67
CA ILE A 559 10.56 18.74 8.20
C ILE A 559 10.53 18.67 9.73
N GLY A 560 10.02 19.73 10.36
CA GLY A 560 9.83 19.84 11.80
C GLY A 560 11.06 20.35 12.56
N ARG A 561 10.79 21.16 13.59
CA ARG A 561 11.82 21.58 14.56
C ARG A 561 12.31 20.37 15.36
N ILE A 562 13.47 20.51 16.01
CA ILE A 562 14.02 19.48 16.88
C ILE A 562 14.25 20.08 18.28
N ASP A 563 13.73 19.44 19.31
CA ASP A 563 14.16 19.64 20.68
C ASP A 563 15.22 18.59 21.03
N ALA A 564 16.49 18.97 20.95
CA ALA A 564 17.60 18.05 21.18
C ALA A 564 17.63 17.49 22.61
N ASP A 565 17.14 18.25 23.59
CA ASP A 565 17.06 17.81 25.00
C ASP A 565 16.06 16.66 25.16
N TYR A 566 15.00 16.65 24.34
CA TYR A 566 14.02 15.57 24.31
C TYR A 566 14.46 14.40 23.43
N ALA A 567 14.93 14.67 22.22
CA ALA A 567 15.19 13.64 21.22
C ALA A 567 16.50 12.86 21.44
N ALA A 568 17.58 13.50 21.91
CA ALA A 568 18.87 12.83 22.08
C ALA A 568 18.87 11.69 23.11
N PRO A 569 18.25 11.84 24.31
CA PRO A 569 18.11 10.73 25.25
C PRO A 569 17.28 9.57 24.69
N LEU A 570 16.20 9.86 23.94
CA LEU A 570 15.40 8.81 23.30
C LEU A 570 16.24 7.96 22.35
N LEU A 571 17.04 8.60 21.48
CA LEU A 571 17.88 7.90 20.51
C LEU A 571 18.96 7.06 21.18
N ARG A 572 19.59 7.54 22.26
CA ARG A 572 20.73 6.86 22.90
C ARG A 572 20.34 5.81 23.92
N GLU A 573 19.25 6.04 24.67
CA GLU A 573 18.95 5.29 25.89
C GLU A 573 17.66 4.49 25.80
N THR A 574 16.67 4.96 25.01
CA THR A 574 15.32 4.38 24.99
C THR A 574 15.06 3.55 23.75
N PHE A 575 15.52 4.00 22.59
CA PHE A 575 15.21 3.36 21.31
C PHE A 575 15.96 2.05 21.11
N ARG A 576 15.38 1.17 20.32
CA ARG A 576 15.89 -0.15 20.00
C ARG A 576 16.11 -0.24 18.49
N TYR A 577 17.10 -1.02 18.09
CA TYR A 577 17.58 -1.02 16.70
C TYR A 577 17.57 -2.43 16.08
N GLY A 578 16.57 -3.27 16.43
CA GLY A 578 16.29 -4.53 15.76
C GLY A 578 17.34 -5.61 15.91
N ASN A 579 18.27 -5.46 16.88
CA ASN A 579 19.44 -6.32 17.05
C ASN A 579 20.39 -6.31 15.83
N LEU A 580 20.40 -5.23 15.03
CA LEU A 580 21.19 -5.16 13.80
C LEU A 580 22.72 -5.21 14.00
N ALA A 581 23.21 -5.07 15.23
CA ALA A 581 24.62 -5.24 15.57
C ALA A 581 25.05 -6.73 15.62
N ASP A 582 24.10 -7.67 15.72
CA ASP A 582 24.38 -9.11 15.69
C ASP A 582 24.61 -9.55 14.24
N PRO A 583 25.79 -10.08 13.88
CA PRO A 583 26.11 -10.47 12.50
C PRO A 583 25.26 -11.64 11.98
N ARG A 584 24.54 -12.35 12.84
CA ARG A 584 23.61 -13.42 12.46
C ARG A 584 22.28 -12.87 11.92
N VAL A 585 21.95 -11.62 12.22
CA VAL A 585 20.70 -11.01 11.78
C VAL A 585 20.77 -10.69 10.30
N TYR A 586 19.91 -11.32 9.52
CA TYR A 586 19.72 -10.91 8.13
C TYR A 586 18.83 -9.68 8.07
N ALA A 587 19.38 -8.59 7.57
CA ALA A 587 18.66 -7.39 7.24
C ALA A 587 18.48 -7.35 5.70
N ASP A 588 17.29 -7.69 5.23
CA ASP A 588 16.94 -7.59 3.82
C ASP A 588 16.95 -6.13 3.33
N TYR A 589 16.84 -5.93 2.02
CA TYR A 589 16.86 -4.61 1.40
C TYR A 589 15.80 -3.66 2.02
N PHE A 590 14.60 -4.15 2.31
CA PHE A 590 13.54 -3.34 2.91
C PHE A 590 13.96 -2.81 4.30
N ILE A 591 14.55 -3.67 5.14
CA ILE A 591 15.04 -3.26 6.46
C ILE A 591 16.20 -2.28 6.34
N GLN A 592 17.17 -2.57 5.45
CA GLN A 592 18.33 -1.70 5.31
C GLN A 592 17.93 -0.31 4.83
N TYR A 593 17.06 -0.22 3.84
CA TYR A 593 16.72 1.04 3.20
C TYR A 593 15.61 1.79 3.92
N ASN A 594 14.47 1.15 4.16
CA ASN A 594 13.30 1.85 4.69
C ASN A 594 13.34 2.03 6.22
N LEU A 595 13.79 1.02 6.96
CA LEU A 595 13.70 1.06 8.42
C LEU A 595 14.98 1.55 9.09
N SER A 596 16.16 1.21 8.54
CA SER A 596 17.43 1.63 9.09
C SER A 596 17.85 3.00 8.57
N ALA A 597 17.91 3.19 7.24
CA ALA A 597 18.40 4.43 6.63
C ALA A 597 17.41 5.60 6.80
N SER A 598 16.12 5.38 6.48
CA SER A 598 15.10 6.44 6.49
C SER A 598 14.61 6.82 7.88
N HIS A 599 14.84 6.00 8.90
CA HIS A 599 14.39 6.26 10.27
C HIS A 599 15.57 6.45 11.21
N ALA A 600 16.32 5.39 11.52
CA ALA A 600 17.37 5.48 12.53
C ALA A 600 18.49 6.45 12.11
N ARG A 601 19.07 6.28 10.92
CA ARG A 601 20.17 7.14 10.45
C ARG A 601 19.75 8.59 10.28
N ASP A 602 18.55 8.83 9.73
CA ASP A 602 18.01 10.18 9.59
C ASP A 602 17.79 10.83 10.94
N ALA A 603 17.20 10.10 11.89
CA ALA A 603 16.96 10.61 13.25
C ALA A 603 18.28 11.01 13.94
N PHE A 604 19.31 10.15 13.89
CA PHE A 604 20.62 10.48 14.45
C PHE A 604 21.26 11.68 13.75
N ALA A 605 21.24 11.71 12.42
CA ALA A 605 21.83 12.79 11.64
C ALA A 605 21.19 14.15 11.95
N ARG A 606 19.86 14.18 12.03
CA ARG A 606 19.09 15.40 12.31
C ARG A 606 19.33 15.92 13.75
N VAL A 607 19.30 15.03 14.74
CA VAL A 607 19.54 15.41 16.14
C VAL A 607 20.99 15.83 16.35
N ALA A 608 21.97 15.15 15.74
CA ALA A 608 23.37 15.55 15.78
C ALA A 608 23.60 16.93 15.15
N LYS A 609 22.98 17.23 14.01
CA LYS A 609 23.03 18.53 13.35
C LYS A 609 22.49 19.65 14.27
N GLU A 610 21.38 19.39 14.98
CA GLU A 610 20.81 20.35 15.93
C GLU A 610 21.71 20.56 17.15
N LEU A 611 22.33 19.50 17.71
CA LEU A 611 23.30 19.61 18.80
C LEU A 611 24.52 20.43 18.39
N LEU A 612 25.04 20.22 17.17
CA LEU A 612 26.13 21.02 16.61
C LEU A 612 25.75 22.49 16.47
N ARG A 613 24.52 22.78 16.03
CA ARG A 613 23.99 24.16 15.93
C ARG A 613 23.91 24.85 17.28
N GLN A 614 23.75 24.08 18.34
CA GLN A 614 23.73 24.56 19.73
C GLN A 614 25.12 24.57 20.40
N ASP A 615 26.21 24.36 19.65
CA ASP A 615 27.59 24.19 20.16
C ASP A 615 27.73 23.06 21.22
N ARG A 616 26.93 22.05 21.13
CA ARG A 616 26.86 20.88 22.05
C ARG A 616 27.42 19.61 21.37
N ALA A 617 28.56 19.72 20.72
CA ALA A 617 29.24 18.58 20.09
C ALA A 617 29.94 17.72 21.18
N GLN A 618 29.24 16.77 21.78
CA GLN A 618 29.83 15.74 22.64
C GLN A 618 29.37 14.36 22.18
#